data_6272c1454c86a6d18b9d8d62de0b7179
#
_entry.id   6272c1454c86a6d18b9d8d62de0b7179
#
_cell.length_a   1.000
_cell.length_b   1.000
_cell.length_c   1.000
_cell.angle_alpha   90.00
_cell.angle_beta   90.00
_cell.angle_gamma   90.00
#
_symmetry.space_group_name_H-M   'P 1'
#
loop_
_entity.id
_entity.type
_entity.pdbx_description
1 polymer ?
#
loop_
_entity_poly.entity_id
_entity_poly.type
_entity_poly.pdbx_seq_one_letter_code
_entity_poly.pdbx_strand_id
1 'polypeptide(L)'
;MCIRDRSYNNIADADAAWECVKSFEQPACVIVKHANPCGVAVGKDAHEAYAKAFQTDPTSAFGGIIAFNRTVDKAAAEAVVKQFVEVLMAPDFTAEALEIFKPKVNVRLMKIALPAGGERAWDQGRNAMDAKRVGSGLLLQTADNHELALADLKVVTVKQPTPEELQDLLFAWKVAKYVKSNAIVFCKNGMTMGVGAGQMSRLDSARIASIKAEAAKLSLQGTVVASDAFFPFRDGLDVVVDAGATCVAQPGGSMRDQEVIDAANERGVAMVFTGVRHFRH
;
A
#
# COMPACT_ATOMS: atom_id res chain seq x y z
N MET A 1 3.64 -5.80 -25.95
CA MET A 1 3.98 -7.13 -26.52
C MET A 1 3.94 -8.15 -25.40
N CYS A 2 2.96 -9.03 -25.43
CA CYS A 2 2.87 -10.10 -24.45
C CYS A 2 3.72 -11.28 -24.92
N ILE A 3 4.59 -11.77 -24.07
CA ILE A 3 5.30 -13.02 -24.29
C ILE A 3 4.42 -14.12 -23.68
N ARG A 4 3.57 -14.70 -24.51
CA ARG A 4 2.68 -15.83 -24.23
C ARG A 4 2.08 -15.90 -22.82
N ASP A 5 2.87 -16.34 -21.84
CA ASP A 5 2.38 -16.63 -20.48
C ASP A 5 2.61 -15.48 -19.51
N ARG A 6 3.60 -14.64 -19.75
CA ARG A 6 3.98 -13.52 -18.90
C ARG A 6 4.56 -12.39 -19.73
N SER A 7 4.12 -11.17 -19.46
CA SER A 7 4.78 -10.00 -20.00
C SER A 7 5.83 -9.50 -19.00
N TYR A 8 6.78 -8.71 -19.48
CA TYR A 8 7.73 -7.98 -18.64
C TYR A 8 7.02 -7.17 -17.53
N ASN A 9 5.94 -6.49 -17.89
CA ASN A 9 5.18 -5.67 -16.94
C ASN A 9 4.42 -6.50 -15.91
N ASN A 10 3.84 -7.66 -16.29
CA ASN A 10 3.19 -8.53 -15.32
C ASN A 10 4.14 -9.07 -14.26
N ILE A 11 5.41 -9.33 -14.63
CA ILE A 11 6.43 -9.76 -13.67
C ILE A 11 6.83 -8.60 -12.76
N ALA A 12 7.01 -7.38 -13.29
CA ALA A 12 7.34 -6.20 -12.50
C ALA A 12 6.20 -5.83 -11.53
N ASP A 13 4.94 -5.91 -11.98
CA ASP A 13 3.77 -5.68 -11.12
C ASP A 13 3.62 -6.79 -10.05
N ALA A 14 3.95 -8.04 -10.41
CA ALA A 14 3.95 -9.16 -9.49
C ALA A 14 5.00 -8.98 -8.37
N ASP A 15 6.21 -8.55 -8.73
CA ASP A 15 7.25 -8.21 -7.76
C ASP A 15 6.79 -7.09 -6.81
N ALA A 16 6.22 -6.00 -7.35
CA ALA A 16 5.69 -4.91 -6.54
C ALA A 16 4.61 -5.36 -5.55
N ALA A 17 3.70 -6.26 -5.99
CA ALA A 17 2.65 -6.80 -5.13
C ALA A 17 3.24 -7.72 -4.04
N TRP A 18 4.20 -8.55 -4.41
CA TRP A 18 4.84 -9.49 -3.49
C TRP A 18 5.67 -8.76 -2.43
N GLU A 19 6.48 -7.80 -2.82
CA GLU A 19 7.29 -7.01 -1.88
C GLU A 19 6.39 -6.26 -0.88
N CYS A 20 5.27 -5.73 -1.33
CA CYS A 20 4.31 -5.07 -0.44
C CYS A 20 3.65 -6.05 0.53
N VAL A 21 3.12 -7.19 0.04
CA VAL A 21 2.38 -8.13 0.90
C VAL A 21 3.26 -8.80 1.95
N LYS A 22 4.56 -9.00 1.66
CA LYS A 22 5.54 -9.54 2.61
C LYS A 22 5.74 -8.66 3.85
N SER A 23 5.48 -7.36 3.75
CA SER A 23 5.68 -6.44 4.86
C SER A 23 4.65 -6.58 5.99
N PHE A 24 3.61 -7.40 5.80
CA PHE A 24 2.54 -7.60 6.78
C PHE A 24 2.66 -8.95 7.47
N GLU A 25 2.59 -8.94 8.80
CA GLU A 25 2.57 -10.17 9.61
C GLU A 25 1.19 -10.81 9.65
N GLN A 26 0.13 -10.00 9.67
CA GLN A 26 -1.26 -10.46 9.63
C GLN A 26 -1.61 -11.00 8.23
N PRO A 27 -2.67 -11.84 8.09
CA PRO A 27 -3.17 -12.20 6.77
C PRO A 27 -3.48 -10.93 5.96
N ALA A 28 -2.83 -10.77 4.82
CA ALA A 28 -2.90 -9.58 4.00
C ALA A 28 -3.16 -9.91 2.53
N CYS A 29 -3.79 -8.97 1.86
CA CYS A 29 -3.97 -8.95 0.41
C CYS A 29 -3.53 -7.60 -0.16
N VAL A 30 -2.75 -7.66 -1.24
CA VAL A 30 -2.32 -6.50 -2.01
C VAL A 30 -2.78 -6.67 -3.44
N ILE A 31 -3.47 -5.66 -3.97
CA ILE A 31 -3.87 -5.58 -5.37
C ILE A 31 -3.07 -4.47 -6.03
N VAL A 32 -2.33 -4.83 -7.07
CA VAL A 32 -1.46 -3.90 -7.82
C VAL A 32 -1.99 -3.71 -9.24
N LYS A 33 -1.93 -2.47 -9.70
CA LYS A 33 -2.15 -2.10 -11.09
C LYS A 33 -1.07 -1.09 -11.51
N HIS A 34 -0.33 -1.44 -12.58
CA HIS A 34 0.75 -0.59 -13.11
C HIS A 34 1.77 -0.19 -12.02
N ALA A 35 2.30 -1.20 -11.34
CA ALA A 35 3.29 -1.09 -10.25
C ALA A 35 2.83 -0.31 -8.99
N ASN A 36 1.56 0.07 -8.91
CA ASN A 36 1.01 0.76 -7.74
C ASN A 36 -0.01 -0.11 -7.00
N PRO A 37 0.06 -0.21 -5.69
CA PRO A 37 -1.03 -0.71 -4.89
C PRO A 37 -2.28 0.13 -5.11
N CYS A 38 -3.36 -0.48 -5.58
CA CYS A 38 -4.68 0.16 -5.71
C CYS A 38 -5.65 -0.31 -4.62
N GLY A 39 -5.30 -1.37 -3.90
CA GLY A 39 -6.03 -1.84 -2.73
C GLY A 39 -5.13 -2.72 -1.87
N VAL A 40 -5.05 -2.41 -0.57
CA VAL A 40 -4.30 -3.19 0.41
C VAL A 40 -5.12 -3.33 1.67
N ALA A 41 -5.17 -4.53 2.22
CA ALA A 41 -5.83 -4.74 3.51
C ALA A 41 -5.25 -5.92 4.27
N VAL A 42 -5.43 -5.87 5.59
CA VAL A 42 -5.27 -6.99 6.49
C VAL A 42 -6.63 -7.50 6.96
N GLY A 43 -6.73 -8.77 7.27
CA GLY A 43 -7.95 -9.40 7.73
C GLY A 43 -7.65 -10.59 8.65
N LYS A 44 -8.69 -11.25 9.15
CA LYS A 44 -8.55 -12.48 9.93
C LYS A 44 -8.06 -13.68 9.08
N ASP A 45 -8.34 -13.64 7.79
CA ASP A 45 -8.00 -14.66 6.79
C ASP A 45 -7.79 -14.03 5.39
N ALA A 46 -7.40 -14.84 4.42
CA ALA A 46 -7.16 -14.39 3.04
C ALA A 46 -8.43 -13.85 2.38
N HIS A 47 -9.60 -14.43 2.65
CA HIS A 47 -10.88 -14.00 2.10
C HIS A 47 -11.25 -12.58 2.57
N GLU A 48 -11.19 -12.32 3.89
CA GLU A 48 -11.48 -10.98 4.43
C GLU A 48 -10.48 -9.95 3.94
N ALA A 49 -9.17 -10.28 3.95
CA ALA A 49 -8.13 -9.39 3.45
C ALA A 49 -8.39 -8.99 1.99
N TYR A 50 -8.77 -9.94 1.12
CA TYR A 50 -9.14 -9.66 -0.26
C TYR A 50 -10.40 -8.80 -0.37
N ALA A 51 -11.45 -9.16 0.36
CA ALA A 51 -12.73 -8.42 0.30
C ALA A 51 -12.56 -6.94 0.65
N LYS A 52 -11.76 -6.65 1.69
CA LYS A 52 -11.39 -5.28 2.07
C LYS A 52 -10.51 -4.59 1.03
N ALA A 53 -9.43 -5.24 0.59
CA ALA A 53 -8.52 -4.67 -0.41
C ALA A 53 -9.24 -4.33 -1.71
N PHE A 54 -10.14 -5.20 -2.17
CA PHE A 54 -10.90 -4.98 -3.39
C PHE A 54 -11.84 -3.77 -3.30
N GLN A 55 -12.38 -3.47 -2.12
CA GLN A 55 -13.28 -2.33 -1.91
C GLN A 55 -12.59 -0.98 -2.16
N THR A 56 -11.27 -0.88 -2.00
CA THR A 56 -10.53 0.39 -2.16
C THR A 56 -10.70 0.98 -3.55
N ASP A 57 -10.53 0.17 -4.59
CA ASP A 57 -10.64 0.61 -5.99
C ASP A 57 -11.01 -0.58 -6.90
N PRO A 58 -12.28 -1.00 -6.92
CA PRO A 58 -12.73 -2.12 -7.74
C PRO A 58 -12.48 -1.91 -9.23
N THR A 59 -12.50 -0.66 -9.67
CA THR A 59 -12.29 -0.30 -11.08
C THR A 59 -10.84 -0.57 -11.51
N SER A 60 -9.87 -0.14 -10.71
CA SER A 60 -8.44 -0.37 -11.01
C SER A 60 -8.03 -1.82 -10.76
N ALA A 61 -8.70 -2.53 -9.87
CA ALA A 61 -8.43 -3.94 -9.59
C ALA A 61 -8.68 -4.86 -10.79
N PHE A 62 -9.52 -4.47 -11.74
CA PHE A 62 -9.80 -5.24 -12.95
C PHE A 62 -8.54 -5.44 -13.79
N GLY A 63 -8.17 -6.69 -14.04
CA GLY A 63 -6.94 -7.07 -14.75
C GLY A 63 -5.67 -6.72 -13.95
N GLY A 64 -5.79 -6.61 -12.63
CA GLY A 64 -4.65 -6.37 -11.72
C GLY A 64 -3.92 -7.65 -11.36
N ILE A 65 -2.89 -7.44 -10.54
CA ILE A 65 -2.07 -8.49 -9.92
C ILE A 65 -2.46 -8.56 -8.44
N ILE A 66 -2.72 -9.74 -7.94
CA ILE A 66 -3.11 -9.96 -6.55
C ILE A 66 -2.05 -10.80 -5.84
N ALA A 67 -1.61 -10.37 -4.66
CA ALA A 67 -0.70 -11.12 -3.81
C ALA A 67 -1.29 -11.33 -2.41
N PHE A 68 -1.14 -12.53 -1.90
CA PHE A 68 -1.46 -12.92 -0.52
C PHE A 68 -0.20 -13.36 0.21
N ASN A 69 -0.13 -13.09 1.51
CA ASN A 69 0.92 -13.63 2.37
C ASN A 69 0.46 -14.89 3.14
N ARG A 70 -0.69 -15.46 2.79
CA ARG A 70 -1.23 -16.72 3.32
C ARG A 70 -1.68 -17.63 2.19
N THR A 71 -1.85 -18.90 2.48
CA THR A 71 -2.44 -19.86 1.54
C THR A 71 -3.80 -19.37 1.06
N VAL A 72 -4.03 -19.41 -0.24
CA VAL A 72 -5.34 -19.12 -0.84
C VAL A 72 -6.19 -20.39 -0.71
N ASP A 73 -7.23 -20.29 0.08
CA ASP A 73 -8.22 -21.34 0.28
C ASP A 73 -9.41 -21.23 -0.69
N LYS A 74 -10.37 -22.13 -0.55
CA LYS A 74 -11.58 -22.13 -1.35
C LYS A 74 -12.32 -20.79 -1.29
N ALA A 75 -12.52 -20.23 -0.08
CA ALA A 75 -13.31 -19.01 0.10
C ALA A 75 -12.66 -17.79 -0.58
N ALA A 76 -11.35 -17.64 -0.41
CA ALA A 76 -10.59 -16.59 -1.09
C ALA A 76 -10.61 -16.78 -2.62
N ALA A 77 -10.45 -18.01 -3.10
CA ALA A 77 -10.50 -18.33 -4.54
C ALA A 77 -11.88 -18.01 -5.15
N GLU A 78 -12.98 -18.38 -4.49
CA GLU A 78 -14.36 -18.07 -4.92
C GLU A 78 -14.63 -16.55 -4.97
N ALA A 79 -13.99 -15.77 -4.11
CA ALA A 79 -14.10 -14.33 -4.14
C ALA A 79 -13.29 -13.72 -5.30
N VAL A 80 -12.02 -14.12 -5.45
CA VAL A 80 -11.10 -13.60 -6.48
C VAL A 80 -11.56 -13.93 -7.89
N VAL A 81 -12.09 -15.14 -8.13
CA VAL A 81 -12.45 -15.62 -9.47
C VAL A 81 -13.61 -14.83 -10.13
N LYS A 82 -14.33 -14.03 -9.33
CA LYS A 82 -15.45 -13.18 -9.81
C LYS A 82 -14.99 -12.00 -10.65
N GLN A 83 -13.72 -11.62 -10.54
CA GLN A 83 -13.13 -10.57 -11.39
C GLN A 83 -12.08 -11.13 -12.33
N PHE A 84 -11.71 -10.35 -13.34
CA PHE A 84 -10.57 -10.66 -14.18
C PHE A 84 -9.27 -10.31 -13.46
N VAL A 85 -8.35 -11.27 -13.37
CA VAL A 85 -7.03 -11.16 -12.73
C VAL A 85 -5.99 -11.68 -13.70
N GLU A 86 -4.87 -10.96 -13.86
CA GLU A 86 -3.76 -11.40 -14.71
C GLU A 86 -2.85 -12.40 -13.98
N VAL A 87 -2.48 -12.08 -12.73
CA VAL A 87 -1.61 -12.90 -11.90
C VAL A 87 -2.15 -12.94 -10.48
N LEU A 88 -2.17 -14.12 -9.90
CA LEU A 88 -2.49 -14.35 -8.50
C LEU A 88 -1.31 -15.04 -7.81
N MET A 89 -0.80 -14.45 -6.75
CA MET A 89 0.37 -14.92 -6.03
C MET A 89 0.03 -15.28 -4.59
N ALA A 90 0.57 -16.39 -4.11
CA ALA A 90 0.43 -16.81 -2.73
C ALA A 90 1.56 -17.76 -2.32
N PRO A 91 1.79 -17.97 -1.01
CA PRO A 91 2.71 -19.01 -0.54
C PRO A 91 2.26 -20.41 -0.95
N ASP A 92 0.95 -20.64 -0.96
CA ASP A 92 0.35 -21.89 -1.40
C ASP A 92 -1.11 -21.70 -1.83
N PHE A 93 -1.69 -22.72 -2.46
CA PHE A 93 -3.09 -22.82 -2.85
C PHE A 93 -3.62 -24.18 -2.41
N THR A 94 -4.82 -24.22 -1.84
CA THR A 94 -5.48 -25.50 -1.54
C THR A 94 -5.91 -26.20 -2.83
N ALA A 95 -6.15 -27.51 -2.77
CA ALA A 95 -6.62 -28.29 -3.93
C ALA A 95 -7.94 -27.73 -4.47
N GLU A 96 -8.86 -27.33 -3.59
CA GLU A 96 -10.14 -26.72 -3.94
C GLU A 96 -9.95 -25.37 -4.65
N ALA A 97 -9.01 -24.54 -4.18
CA ALA A 97 -8.69 -23.27 -4.83
C ALA A 97 -8.15 -23.49 -6.25
N LEU A 98 -7.29 -24.47 -6.46
CA LEU A 98 -6.76 -24.81 -7.78
C LEU A 98 -7.88 -25.28 -8.74
N GLU A 99 -8.83 -26.10 -8.28
CA GLU A 99 -9.97 -26.52 -9.09
C GLU A 99 -10.86 -25.34 -9.50
N ILE A 100 -11.05 -24.33 -8.61
CA ILE A 100 -11.83 -23.11 -8.93
C ILE A 100 -11.15 -22.30 -10.05
N PHE A 101 -9.82 -22.22 -10.07
CA PHE A 101 -9.11 -21.49 -11.12
C PHE A 101 -8.87 -22.29 -12.40
N LYS A 102 -9.04 -23.59 -12.40
CA LYS A 102 -8.81 -24.46 -13.57
C LYS A 102 -9.52 -24.01 -14.86
N PRO A 103 -10.79 -23.53 -14.83
CA PRO A 103 -11.44 -23.00 -16.02
C PRO A 103 -10.89 -21.63 -16.47
N LYS A 104 -10.15 -20.92 -15.62
CA LYS A 104 -9.62 -19.58 -15.89
C LYS A 104 -8.21 -19.65 -16.48
N VAL A 105 -8.09 -20.24 -17.66
CA VAL A 105 -6.82 -20.55 -18.34
C VAL A 105 -5.88 -19.35 -18.56
N ASN A 106 -6.40 -18.14 -18.48
CA ASN A 106 -5.63 -16.91 -18.65
C ASN A 106 -5.08 -16.34 -17.32
N VAL A 107 -5.52 -16.85 -16.17
CA VAL A 107 -5.00 -16.44 -14.86
C VAL A 107 -3.71 -17.21 -14.57
N ARG A 108 -2.64 -16.50 -14.22
CA ARG A 108 -1.37 -17.13 -13.84
C ARG A 108 -1.33 -17.25 -12.33
N LEU A 109 -1.40 -18.48 -11.83
CA LEU A 109 -1.19 -18.77 -10.43
C LEU A 109 0.31 -18.93 -10.16
N MET A 110 0.84 -18.13 -9.24
CA MET A 110 2.24 -18.17 -8.85
C MET A 110 2.37 -18.57 -7.37
N LYS A 111 2.92 -19.77 -7.16
CA LYS A 111 3.31 -20.21 -5.82
C LYS A 111 4.73 -19.72 -5.53
N ILE A 112 4.87 -18.90 -4.49
CA ILE A 112 6.14 -18.36 -4.03
C ILE A 112 6.34 -18.82 -2.60
N ALA A 113 7.29 -19.75 -2.42
CA ALA A 113 7.59 -20.27 -1.09
C ALA A 113 8.06 -19.13 -0.17
N LEU A 114 7.50 -19.10 1.03
CA LEU A 114 8.05 -18.29 2.10
C LEU A 114 9.41 -18.83 2.51
N PRO A 115 10.38 -17.97 2.87
CA PRO A 115 11.63 -18.43 3.45
C PRO A 115 11.33 -19.31 4.67
N ALA A 116 12.01 -20.47 4.76
CA ALA A 116 11.84 -21.38 5.88
C ALA A 116 12.51 -20.79 7.13
N GLY A 117 11.76 -20.67 8.22
CA GLY A 117 12.30 -20.51 9.56
C GLY A 117 12.21 -19.11 10.17
N GLY A 118 11.43 -19.02 11.23
CA GLY A 118 11.43 -17.97 12.24
C GLY A 118 10.55 -16.75 11.95
N GLU A 119 10.38 -15.94 12.98
CA GLU A 119 9.51 -14.76 12.99
C GLU A 119 9.94 -13.66 11.99
N ARG A 120 11.14 -13.75 11.42
CA ARG A 120 11.70 -12.81 10.42
C ARG A 120 12.01 -13.46 9.08
N ALA A 121 11.30 -14.53 8.73
CA ALA A 121 11.48 -15.19 7.42
C ALA A 121 11.31 -14.22 6.23
N TRP A 122 10.52 -13.18 6.40
CA TRP A 122 10.31 -12.11 5.43
C TRP A 122 11.55 -11.25 5.17
N ASP A 123 12.45 -11.10 6.15
CA ASP A 123 13.67 -10.32 6.00
C ASP A 123 14.69 -11.02 5.11
N GLN A 124 14.65 -12.35 5.05
CA GLN A 124 15.62 -13.16 4.31
C GLN A 124 15.45 -13.11 2.79
N GLY A 125 14.37 -12.56 2.28
CA GLY A 125 14.12 -12.43 0.84
C GLY A 125 14.17 -11.00 0.34
N ARG A 126 14.59 -10.04 1.16
CA ARG A 126 14.67 -8.65 0.76
C ARG A 126 15.88 -8.39 -0.11
N ASN A 127 15.71 -7.60 -1.16
CA ASN A 127 16.82 -7.14 -1.97
C ASN A 127 17.75 -6.28 -1.14
N ALA A 128 19.05 -6.58 -1.16
CA ALA A 128 20.06 -5.76 -0.51
C ALA A 128 20.31 -4.46 -1.29
N MET A 129 20.13 -4.50 -2.61
CA MET A 129 20.40 -3.40 -3.53
C MET A 129 19.25 -3.24 -4.51
N ASP A 130 18.88 -1.99 -4.78
CA ASP A 130 18.02 -1.61 -5.88
C ASP A 130 18.86 -1.20 -7.09
N ALA A 131 18.47 -1.63 -8.29
CA ALA A 131 19.15 -1.33 -9.54
C ALA A 131 18.22 -0.60 -10.52
N LYS A 132 18.70 0.49 -11.11
CA LYS A 132 17.96 1.24 -12.12
C LYS A 132 18.85 1.54 -13.33
N ARG A 133 18.40 1.12 -14.51
CA ARG A 133 19.10 1.42 -15.75
C ARG A 133 18.96 2.92 -16.07
N VAL A 134 20.08 3.57 -16.43
CA VAL A 134 20.14 4.95 -16.88
C VAL A 134 21.11 5.06 -18.06
N GLY A 135 20.62 5.58 -19.20
CA GLY A 135 21.46 5.71 -20.38
C GLY A 135 22.25 4.45 -20.70
N SER A 136 23.58 4.54 -20.63
CA SER A 136 24.53 3.44 -20.84
C SER A 136 25.03 2.81 -19.53
N GLY A 137 24.46 3.17 -18.39
CA GLY A 137 24.91 2.73 -17.07
C GLY A 137 23.81 2.11 -16.20
N LEU A 138 24.19 1.82 -14.96
CA LEU A 138 23.32 1.30 -13.94
C LEU A 138 23.51 2.13 -12.66
N LEU A 139 22.42 2.59 -12.07
CA LEU A 139 22.41 3.11 -10.71
C LEU A 139 22.18 1.96 -9.73
N LEU A 140 22.97 1.88 -8.69
CA LEU A 140 22.82 0.95 -7.59
C LEU A 140 22.70 1.72 -6.29
N GLN A 141 21.75 1.36 -5.47
CA GLN A 141 21.61 1.89 -4.11
C GLN A 141 21.18 0.77 -3.16
N THR A 142 21.37 0.98 -1.85
CA THR A 142 20.78 0.10 -0.85
C THR A 142 19.26 0.17 -0.95
N ALA A 143 18.60 -0.98 -0.86
CA ALA A 143 17.14 -1.04 -0.90
C ALA A 143 16.53 -0.34 0.34
N ASP A 144 15.35 0.22 0.18
CA ASP A 144 14.58 0.80 1.28
C ASP A 144 13.98 -0.33 2.14
N ASN A 145 14.77 -0.82 3.07
CA ASN A 145 14.37 -1.87 4.02
C ASN A 145 13.98 -1.31 5.40
N HIS A 146 13.77 0.02 5.50
CA HIS A 146 13.40 0.64 6.77
C HIS A 146 12.02 0.15 7.23
N GLU A 147 11.93 -0.22 8.49
CA GLU A 147 10.69 -0.56 9.20
C GLU A 147 10.47 0.46 10.31
N LEU A 148 9.26 1.02 10.33
CA LEU A 148 8.85 2.01 11.32
C LEU A 148 8.14 1.29 12.47
N ALA A 149 8.58 1.52 13.70
CA ALA A 149 7.90 1.08 14.89
C ALA A 149 7.12 2.24 15.56
N LEU A 150 6.16 1.91 16.42
CA LEU A 150 5.42 2.93 17.18
C LEU A 150 6.34 3.86 17.98
N ALA A 151 7.46 3.34 18.50
CA ALA A 151 8.42 4.11 19.28
C ALA A 151 9.19 5.16 18.45
N ASP A 152 9.21 5.01 17.13
CA ASP A 152 9.90 5.94 16.22
C ASP A 152 9.02 7.16 15.87
N LEU A 153 7.72 7.07 16.14
CA LEU A 153 6.77 8.13 15.82
C LEU A 153 6.88 9.28 16.82
N LYS A 154 7.11 10.49 16.30
CA LYS A 154 7.13 11.71 17.10
C LYS A 154 5.84 12.50 16.87
N VAL A 155 4.96 12.55 17.89
CA VAL A 155 3.79 13.43 17.84
C VAL A 155 4.25 14.89 17.91
N VAL A 156 3.80 15.70 16.97
CA VAL A 156 4.22 17.11 16.82
C VAL A 156 3.07 18.10 17.01
N THR A 157 1.85 17.62 17.17
CA THR A 157 0.64 18.43 17.38
C THR A 157 0.16 18.36 18.82
N VAL A 158 -0.72 19.31 19.20
CA VAL A 158 -1.39 19.33 20.51
C VAL A 158 -2.31 18.12 20.66
N LYS A 159 -3.12 17.83 19.62
CA LYS A 159 -3.95 16.63 19.60
C LYS A 159 -3.06 15.39 19.49
N GLN A 160 -3.29 14.43 20.36
CA GLN A 160 -2.62 13.14 20.33
C GLN A 160 -3.43 12.15 19.49
N PRO A 161 -2.76 11.29 18.70
CA PRO A 161 -3.45 10.21 18.00
C PRO A 161 -3.96 9.15 19.00
N THR A 162 -5.09 8.51 18.67
CA THR A 162 -5.57 7.34 19.43
C THR A 162 -4.71 6.10 19.14
N PRO A 163 -4.78 5.06 19.99
CA PRO A 163 -4.09 3.79 19.70
C PRO A 163 -4.49 3.18 18.35
N GLU A 164 -5.77 3.28 17.98
CA GLU A 164 -6.29 2.78 16.70
C GLU A 164 -5.73 3.59 15.52
N GLU A 165 -5.70 4.93 15.65
CA GLU A 165 -5.07 5.81 14.64
C GLU A 165 -3.58 5.48 14.46
N LEU A 166 -2.84 5.20 15.54
CA LEU A 166 -1.43 4.82 15.46
C LEU A 166 -1.23 3.48 14.73
N GLN A 167 -2.09 2.48 14.95
CA GLN A 167 -2.03 1.22 14.22
C GLN A 167 -2.33 1.41 12.73
N ASP A 168 -3.38 2.17 12.41
CA ASP A 168 -3.72 2.49 11.03
C ASP A 168 -2.64 3.36 10.36
N LEU A 169 -1.96 4.25 11.09
CA LEU A 169 -0.82 5.02 10.56
C LEU A 169 0.37 4.12 10.20
N LEU A 170 0.73 3.14 11.03
CA LEU A 170 1.78 2.18 10.70
C LEU A 170 1.42 1.35 9.46
N PHE A 171 0.15 0.93 9.36
CA PHE A 171 -0.35 0.26 8.17
C PHE A 171 -0.25 1.17 6.94
N ALA A 172 -0.76 2.39 7.03
CA ALA A 172 -0.72 3.37 5.94
C ALA A 172 0.71 3.69 5.49
N TRP A 173 1.64 3.81 6.44
CA TRP A 173 3.06 4.05 6.18
C TRP A 173 3.70 2.90 5.41
N LYS A 174 3.44 1.65 5.84
CA LYS A 174 3.90 0.46 5.11
C LYS A 174 3.40 0.45 3.66
N VAL A 175 2.13 0.80 3.44
CA VAL A 175 1.57 0.89 2.08
C VAL A 175 2.23 2.02 1.29
N ALA A 176 2.37 3.22 1.87
CA ALA A 176 2.94 4.38 1.20
C ALA A 176 4.35 4.13 0.65
N LYS A 177 5.16 3.32 1.32
CA LYS A 177 6.48 2.86 0.87
C LYS A 177 6.44 2.20 -0.50
N TYR A 178 5.35 1.49 -0.84
CA TYR A 178 5.22 0.76 -2.10
C TYR A 178 4.44 1.51 -3.18
N VAL A 179 3.93 2.70 -2.87
CA VAL A 179 3.23 3.58 -3.80
C VAL A 179 4.22 4.52 -4.47
N LYS A 180 4.09 4.71 -5.78
CA LYS A 180 4.94 5.65 -6.53
C LYS A 180 4.76 7.08 -6.04
N SER A 181 5.89 7.78 -5.84
CA SER A 181 5.95 9.16 -5.37
C SER A 181 5.32 10.15 -6.38
N ASN A 182 4.65 11.20 -5.98
CA ASN A 182 4.22 11.50 -4.64
C ASN A 182 3.08 10.56 -4.22
N ALA A 183 3.17 9.98 -3.03
CA ALA A 183 2.18 9.04 -2.51
C ALA A 183 1.37 9.64 -1.35
N ILE A 184 0.04 9.56 -1.45
CA ILE A 184 -0.89 9.85 -0.37
C ILE A 184 -1.81 8.64 -0.19
N VAL A 185 -1.83 8.08 1.01
CA VAL A 185 -2.59 6.85 1.32
C VAL A 185 -3.50 7.10 2.51
N PHE A 186 -4.82 7.06 2.26
CA PHE A 186 -5.84 7.09 3.31
C PHE A 186 -6.12 5.68 3.79
N CYS A 187 -6.15 5.48 5.10
CA CYS A 187 -6.40 4.17 5.72
C CYS A 187 -7.37 4.26 6.89
N LYS A 188 -8.08 3.15 7.12
CA LYS A 188 -8.93 2.94 8.29
C LYS A 188 -9.18 1.45 8.49
N ASN A 189 -9.12 1.00 9.75
CA ASN A 189 -9.40 -0.38 10.14
C ASN A 189 -8.55 -1.41 9.35
N GLY A 190 -7.26 -1.12 9.17
CA GLY A 190 -6.32 -2.01 8.48
C GLY A 190 -6.62 -2.21 6.98
N MET A 191 -7.23 -1.21 6.32
CA MET A 191 -7.41 -1.20 4.87
C MET A 191 -7.17 0.19 4.28
N THR A 192 -6.74 0.22 3.04
CA THR A 192 -6.68 1.46 2.26
C THR A 192 -8.09 1.92 1.90
N MET A 193 -8.34 3.22 2.06
CA MET A 193 -9.62 3.86 1.73
C MET A 193 -9.52 4.71 0.47
N GLY A 194 -8.31 5.14 0.14
CA GLY A 194 -8.00 5.88 -1.07
C GLY A 194 -6.49 5.99 -1.26
N VAL A 195 -6.02 5.81 -2.50
CA VAL A 195 -4.61 5.86 -2.85
C VAL A 195 -4.39 6.85 -3.99
N GLY A 196 -3.56 7.84 -3.75
CA GLY A 196 -3.04 8.75 -4.76
C GLY A 196 -1.57 8.46 -5.01
N ALA A 197 -1.22 8.15 -6.25
CA ALA A 197 0.08 7.63 -6.63
C ALA A 197 0.68 8.36 -7.84
N GLY A 198 1.98 8.57 -7.83
CA GLY A 198 2.76 8.94 -9.01
C GLY A 198 2.45 10.33 -9.57
N GLN A 199 1.99 11.25 -8.73
CA GLN A 199 1.68 12.61 -9.17
C GLN A 199 2.86 13.56 -8.94
N MET A 200 2.98 14.57 -9.79
CA MET A 200 4.03 15.61 -9.67
C MET A 200 3.82 16.50 -8.46
N SER A 201 2.58 16.63 -8.00
CA SER A 201 2.25 17.39 -6.79
C SER A 201 1.57 16.48 -5.75
N ARG A 202 1.91 16.69 -4.47
CA ARG A 202 1.29 15.97 -3.35
C ARG A 202 -0.19 16.33 -3.19
N LEU A 203 -0.52 17.56 -3.53
CA LEU A 203 -1.88 18.06 -3.59
C LEU A 203 -2.74 17.24 -4.57
N ASP A 204 -2.23 16.95 -5.76
CA ASP A 204 -2.94 16.16 -6.77
C ASP A 204 -3.09 14.70 -6.34
N SER A 205 -2.06 14.12 -5.70
CA SER A 205 -2.16 12.78 -5.10
C SER A 205 -3.28 12.71 -4.06
N ALA A 206 -3.39 13.72 -3.19
CA ALA A 206 -4.46 13.80 -2.20
C ALA A 206 -5.85 13.87 -2.85
N ARG A 207 -6.01 14.72 -3.88
CA ARG A 207 -7.26 14.84 -4.64
C ARG A 207 -7.64 13.55 -5.36
N ILE A 208 -6.68 12.90 -6.01
CA ILE A 208 -6.90 11.62 -6.71
C ILE A 208 -7.33 10.54 -5.72
N ALA A 209 -6.69 10.44 -4.55
CA ALA A 209 -7.11 9.50 -3.51
C ALA A 209 -8.57 9.73 -3.09
N SER A 210 -8.96 10.99 -2.89
CA SER A 210 -10.35 11.36 -2.54
C SER A 210 -11.35 11.02 -3.64
N ILE A 211 -11.04 11.34 -4.91
CA ILE A 211 -11.89 11.00 -6.07
C ILE A 211 -12.10 9.49 -6.18
N LYS A 212 -11.03 8.69 -5.97
CA LYS A 212 -11.12 7.23 -6.03
C LYS A 212 -11.96 6.66 -4.89
N ALA A 213 -11.81 7.18 -3.67
CA ALA A 213 -12.63 6.79 -2.54
C ALA A 213 -14.12 7.08 -2.79
N GLU A 214 -14.44 8.28 -3.30
CA GLU A 214 -15.81 8.65 -3.67
C GLU A 214 -16.38 7.72 -4.74
N ALA A 215 -15.62 7.43 -5.81
CA ALA A 215 -16.02 6.51 -6.86
C ALA A 215 -16.27 5.08 -6.33
N ALA A 216 -15.51 4.64 -5.34
CA ALA A 216 -15.69 3.37 -4.63
C ALA A 216 -16.79 3.43 -3.54
N LYS A 217 -17.43 4.59 -3.32
CA LYS A 217 -18.43 4.84 -2.28
C LYS A 217 -17.89 4.62 -0.86
N LEU A 218 -16.59 4.88 -0.65
CA LEU A 218 -15.93 4.83 0.64
C LEU A 218 -15.90 6.23 1.27
N SER A 219 -16.20 6.30 2.56
CA SER A 219 -16.09 7.54 3.32
C SER A 219 -14.67 7.69 3.87
N LEU A 220 -14.06 8.84 3.62
CA LEU A 220 -12.75 9.18 4.19
C LEU A 220 -12.86 9.80 5.59
N GLN A 221 -14.06 9.93 6.14
CA GLN A 221 -14.27 10.49 7.49
C GLN A 221 -13.65 9.59 8.57
N GLY A 222 -12.80 10.18 9.39
CA GLY A 222 -12.11 9.48 10.47
C GLY A 222 -11.03 8.52 9.97
N THR A 223 -10.46 8.77 8.79
CA THR A 223 -9.29 8.05 8.28
C THR A 223 -8.00 8.65 8.83
N VAL A 224 -6.94 7.85 8.77
CA VAL A 224 -5.57 8.34 8.88
C VAL A 224 -4.96 8.48 7.50
N VAL A 225 -3.90 9.31 7.38
CA VAL A 225 -3.18 9.53 6.12
C VAL A 225 -1.69 9.34 6.33
N ALA A 226 -1.04 8.61 5.42
CA ALA A 226 0.42 8.60 5.28
C ALA A 226 0.83 9.30 3.98
N SER A 227 1.84 10.16 4.08
CA SER A 227 2.52 10.81 2.96
C SER A 227 3.98 10.33 2.90
N ASP A 228 4.43 9.86 1.74
CA ASP A 228 5.78 9.31 1.52
C ASP A 228 6.91 10.31 1.79
N ALA A 229 6.62 11.62 1.72
CA ALA A 229 7.53 12.71 2.05
C ALA A 229 6.77 13.86 2.75
N PHE A 230 7.47 14.91 3.17
CA PHE A 230 6.88 16.04 3.90
C PHE A 230 5.91 16.86 3.02
N PHE A 231 4.94 17.50 3.67
CA PHE A 231 4.13 18.53 3.03
C PHE A 231 4.96 19.82 2.95
N PRO A 232 5.23 20.34 1.74
CA PRO A 232 6.00 21.56 1.59
C PRO A 232 5.26 22.83 2.04
N PHE A 233 3.91 22.77 2.03
CA PHE A 233 2.98 23.84 2.39
C PHE A 233 1.75 23.24 3.05
N ARG A 234 0.97 24.07 3.73
CA ARG A 234 -0.25 23.65 4.42
C ARG A 234 -1.35 23.15 3.49
N ASP A 235 -1.35 23.57 2.21
CA ASP A 235 -2.40 23.24 1.23
C ASP A 235 -2.58 21.72 1.04
N GLY A 236 -1.48 20.96 1.04
CA GLY A 236 -1.53 19.51 0.96
C GLY A 236 -2.18 18.87 2.20
N LEU A 237 -1.90 19.42 3.39
CA LEU A 237 -2.54 19.00 4.64
C LEU A 237 -4.03 19.37 4.62
N ASP A 238 -4.36 20.61 4.24
CA ASP A 238 -5.75 21.08 4.22
C ASP A 238 -6.64 20.18 3.36
N VAL A 239 -6.17 19.75 2.17
CA VAL A 239 -6.93 18.83 1.29
C VAL A 239 -7.19 17.47 1.94
N VAL A 240 -6.21 16.86 2.60
CA VAL A 240 -6.45 15.55 3.26
C VAL A 240 -7.37 15.68 4.47
N VAL A 241 -7.30 16.80 5.18
CA VAL A 241 -8.19 17.10 6.33
C VAL A 241 -9.61 17.39 5.85
N ASP A 242 -9.77 18.17 4.78
CA ASP A 242 -11.09 18.46 4.19
C ASP A 242 -11.77 17.17 3.68
N ALA A 243 -10.98 16.21 3.21
CA ALA A 243 -11.47 14.88 2.83
C ALA A 243 -11.93 14.04 4.04
N GLY A 244 -11.49 14.36 5.26
CA GLY A 244 -11.95 13.72 6.49
C GLY A 244 -10.86 13.05 7.33
N ALA A 245 -9.58 13.26 7.00
CA ALA A 245 -8.48 12.72 7.79
C ALA A 245 -8.43 13.33 9.21
N THR A 246 -8.21 12.50 10.22
CA THR A 246 -8.11 12.90 11.64
C THR A 246 -6.71 12.80 12.19
N CYS A 247 -5.84 12.06 11.48
CA CYS A 247 -4.45 11.88 11.87
C CYS A 247 -3.55 11.72 10.62
N VAL A 248 -2.36 12.31 10.65
CA VAL A 248 -1.44 12.35 9.50
C VAL A 248 -0.04 11.94 9.89
N ALA A 249 0.58 11.05 9.11
CA ALA A 249 2.01 10.70 9.20
C ALA A 249 2.77 11.30 8.02
N GLN A 250 3.88 11.96 8.31
CA GLN A 250 4.85 12.46 7.34
C GLN A 250 6.27 12.44 7.94
N PRO A 251 7.33 12.46 7.12
CA PRO A 251 8.69 12.41 7.67
C PRO A 251 9.13 13.65 8.44
N GLY A 252 8.57 14.84 8.16
CA GLY A 252 9.13 16.10 8.61
C GLY A 252 10.42 16.47 7.87
N GLY A 253 11.09 17.53 8.29
CA GLY A 253 12.36 18.01 7.71
C GLY A 253 12.18 19.08 6.62
N SER A 254 10.98 19.63 6.47
CA SER A 254 10.74 20.82 5.65
C SER A 254 11.15 22.08 6.39
N MET A 255 11.63 23.09 5.67
CA MET A 255 11.82 24.43 6.23
C MET A 255 10.51 25.07 6.74
N ARG A 256 9.35 24.53 6.32
CA ARG A 256 8.01 24.98 6.69
C ARG A 256 7.26 24.00 7.58
N ASP A 257 7.94 23.09 8.26
CA ASP A 257 7.29 22.15 9.16
C ASP A 257 6.39 22.85 10.19
N GLN A 258 6.84 23.99 10.73
CA GLN A 258 6.03 24.74 11.72
C GLN A 258 4.71 25.23 11.13
N GLU A 259 4.69 25.73 9.89
CA GLU A 259 3.46 26.15 9.20
C GLU A 259 2.46 25.00 9.08
N VAL A 260 2.96 23.80 8.75
CA VAL A 260 2.10 22.61 8.60
C VAL A 260 1.62 22.09 9.95
N ILE A 261 2.47 22.14 10.99
CA ILE A 261 2.08 21.80 12.37
C ILE A 261 1.01 22.75 12.89
N ASP A 262 1.19 24.07 12.68
CA ASP A 262 0.22 25.08 13.11
C ASP A 262 -1.12 24.88 12.41
N ALA A 263 -1.11 24.58 11.11
CA ALA A 263 -2.31 24.25 10.36
C ALA A 263 -3.01 22.97 10.88
N ALA A 264 -2.25 21.93 11.26
CA ALA A 264 -2.81 20.73 11.86
C ALA A 264 -3.46 21.02 13.22
N ASN A 265 -2.81 21.84 14.05
CA ASN A 265 -3.37 22.28 15.33
C ASN A 265 -4.62 23.14 15.16
N GLU A 266 -4.63 24.09 14.23
CA GLU A 266 -5.78 24.92 13.86
C GLU A 266 -6.99 24.05 13.45
N ARG A 267 -6.72 22.99 12.67
CA ARG A 267 -7.73 22.05 12.17
C ARG A 267 -8.10 20.95 13.18
N GLY A 268 -7.47 20.91 14.35
CA GLY A 268 -7.70 19.89 15.38
C GLY A 268 -7.36 18.47 14.95
N VAL A 269 -6.33 18.30 14.11
CA VAL A 269 -5.86 17.02 13.58
C VAL A 269 -4.57 16.62 14.28
N ALA A 270 -4.38 15.32 14.55
CA ALA A 270 -3.12 14.80 15.05
C ALA A 270 -2.11 14.64 13.90
N MET A 271 -0.83 14.94 14.18
CA MET A 271 0.26 14.71 13.24
C MET A 271 1.45 14.04 13.92
N VAL A 272 2.03 13.07 13.21
CA VAL A 272 3.25 12.41 13.65
C VAL A 272 4.34 12.56 12.59
N PHE A 273 5.58 12.74 13.04
CA PHE A 273 6.76 12.66 12.19
C PHE A 273 7.38 11.27 12.29
N THR A 274 7.74 10.71 11.13
CA THR A 274 8.38 9.40 11.01
C THR A 274 9.90 9.49 10.94
N GLY A 275 10.46 10.68 10.68
CA GLY A 275 11.91 10.91 10.55
C GLY A 275 12.55 10.27 9.31
N VAL A 276 11.81 9.46 8.56
CA VAL A 276 12.28 8.76 7.36
C VAL A 276 11.29 9.00 6.23
N ARG A 277 11.78 9.22 5.01
CA ARG A 277 10.97 9.37 3.80
C ARG A 277 11.13 8.15 2.91
N HIS A 278 10.08 7.85 2.15
CA HIS A 278 10.11 6.89 1.06
C HIS A 278 10.09 7.62 -0.27
N PHE A 279 10.87 7.13 -1.26
CA PHE A 279 10.97 7.78 -2.57
C PHE A 279 10.99 6.71 -3.67
N ARG A 280 9.81 6.15 -3.97
CA ARG A 280 9.67 5.13 -5.00
C ARG A 280 9.33 5.77 -6.34
N HIS A 281 10.27 5.72 -7.28
CA HIS A 281 10.12 6.22 -8.65
C HIS A 281 10.02 5.11 -9.69
#